data_e41c4338385ba6de682b9c45916c1e70
#
_entry.id   e41c4338385ba6de682b9c45916c1e70
#
_cell.length_a   1.000
_cell.length_b   1.000
_cell.length_c   1.000
_cell.angle_alpha   90.00
_cell.angle_beta   90.00
_cell.angle_gamma   90.00
#
_symmetry.space_group_name_H-M   'P 1'
#
loop_
_entity.id
_entity.type
_entity.pdbx_description
1 polymer ?
#
loop_
_entity_poly.entity_id
_entity_poly.type
_entity_poly.pdbx_seq_one_letter_code
_entity_poly.pdbx_strand_id
1 'polypeptide(L)'
;MLPDAIDFLEDEDREGYVRILIAMAGADGTLVREETAAIEAAMGRALIPPGKRDLLRQELKTKLNIENVVVGMSNVAMRLALRDATIVGACDGEFQEEEIQFLLELAKHCDLGEKDLNRIFQWVDQGWTWLQESREWLNLAVETDENDIPDDNK
;
A
#
# COMPACT_ATOMS: atom_id res chain seq x y z
N MET A 1 2.71 -10.85 15.05
CA MET A 1 1.89 -10.26 13.96
C MET A 1 0.65 -11.12 13.81
N LEU A 2 -0.51 -10.51 13.66
CA LEU A 2 -1.76 -11.27 13.49
C LEU A 2 -1.77 -11.98 12.13
N PRO A 3 -2.32 -13.22 12.05
CA PRO A 3 -2.53 -13.90 10.78
C PRO A 3 -3.43 -13.07 9.85
N ASP A 4 -3.14 -13.10 8.56
CA ASP A 4 -3.87 -12.33 7.57
C ASP A 4 -3.90 -13.05 6.22
N ALA A 5 -4.75 -12.57 5.30
CA ALA A 5 -4.96 -13.15 3.99
C ALA A 5 -3.67 -13.29 3.16
N ILE A 6 -2.70 -12.40 3.33
CA ILE A 6 -1.39 -12.47 2.67
C ILE A 6 -0.64 -13.78 2.97
N ASP A 7 -0.86 -14.36 4.15
CA ASP A 7 -0.19 -15.57 4.59
C ASP A 7 -0.69 -16.82 3.82
N PHE A 8 -1.82 -16.69 3.13
CA PHE A 8 -2.50 -17.76 2.39
C PHE A 8 -2.53 -17.53 0.88
N LEU A 9 -1.76 -16.54 0.37
CA LEU A 9 -1.62 -16.31 -1.06
C LEU A 9 -0.97 -17.53 -1.74
N GLU A 10 -1.58 -17.98 -2.85
CA GLU A 10 -0.99 -18.97 -3.72
C GLU A 10 0.29 -18.42 -4.39
N ASP A 11 1.23 -19.31 -4.70
CA ASP A 11 2.55 -18.92 -5.22
C ASP A 11 2.47 -18.11 -6.52
N GLU A 12 1.49 -18.43 -7.39
CA GLU A 12 1.26 -17.74 -8.66
C GLU A 12 0.81 -16.29 -8.48
N ASP A 13 0.12 -15.99 -7.39
CA ASP A 13 -0.46 -14.68 -7.11
C ASP A 13 0.51 -13.71 -6.42
N ARG A 14 1.55 -14.21 -5.76
CA ARG A 14 2.42 -13.42 -4.89
C ARG A 14 3.14 -12.29 -5.61
N GLU A 15 3.68 -12.55 -6.79
CA GLU A 15 4.37 -11.52 -7.59
C GLU A 15 3.40 -10.48 -8.12
N GLY A 16 2.24 -10.89 -8.62
CA GLY A 16 1.19 -10.00 -9.09
C GLY A 16 0.69 -9.09 -7.97
N TYR A 17 0.47 -9.63 -6.78
CA TYR A 17 0.11 -8.87 -5.59
C TYR A 17 1.14 -7.75 -5.31
N VAL A 18 2.43 -8.07 -5.26
CA VAL A 18 3.48 -7.07 -5.02
C VAL A 18 3.55 -6.05 -6.14
N ARG A 19 3.39 -6.44 -7.42
CA ARG A 19 3.37 -5.51 -8.55
C ARG A 19 2.23 -4.50 -8.47
N ILE A 20 1.07 -4.88 -7.95
CA ILE A 20 -0.02 -3.92 -7.70
C ILE A 20 0.42 -2.86 -6.68
N LEU A 21 1.08 -3.25 -5.59
CA LEU A 21 1.59 -2.30 -4.60
C LEU A 21 2.64 -1.36 -5.19
N ILE A 22 3.53 -1.89 -6.03
CA ILE A 22 4.52 -1.10 -6.77
C ILE A 22 3.84 -0.11 -7.73
N ALA A 23 2.81 -0.56 -8.46
CA ALA A 23 2.06 0.29 -9.37
C ALA A 23 1.32 1.42 -8.64
N MET A 24 0.78 1.14 -7.44
CA MET A 24 0.17 2.13 -6.58
C MET A 24 1.16 3.20 -6.14
N ALA A 25 2.31 2.80 -5.59
CA ALA A 25 3.35 3.72 -5.14
C ALA A 25 3.94 4.58 -6.27
N GLY A 26 3.90 4.10 -7.51
CA GLY A 26 4.35 4.85 -8.68
C GLY A 26 3.24 5.66 -9.38
N ALA A 27 2.02 5.69 -8.86
CA ALA A 27 0.87 6.25 -9.56
C ALA A 27 0.98 7.77 -9.79
N ASP A 28 1.45 8.52 -8.82
CA ASP A 28 1.69 9.96 -8.90
C ASP A 28 3.06 10.35 -9.47
N GLY A 29 3.94 9.35 -9.72
CA GLY A 29 5.31 9.54 -10.23
C GLY A 29 6.34 9.87 -9.15
N THR A 30 5.95 9.89 -7.87
CA THR A 30 6.83 10.15 -6.72
C THR A 30 6.83 8.92 -5.81
N LEU A 31 8.00 8.43 -5.45
CA LEU A 31 8.16 7.31 -4.54
C LEU A 31 8.74 7.80 -3.21
N VAL A 32 7.97 7.71 -2.14
CA VAL A 32 8.43 8.10 -0.81
C VAL A 32 9.02 6.91 -0.05
N ARG A 33 9.79 7.21 1.00
CA ARG A 33 10.47 6.21 1.82
C ARG A 33 9.49 5.22 2.47
N GLU A 34 8.39 5.74 2.96
CA GLU A 34 7.34 5.00 3.67
C GLU A 34 6.68 3.96 2.76
N GLU A 35 6.37 4.32 1.52
CA GLU A 35 5.85 3.41 0.51
C GLU A 35 6.85 2.31 0.16
N THR A 36 8.13 2.68 -0.03
CA THR A 36 9.20 1.70 -0.27
C THR A 36 9.30 0.71 0.88
N ALA A 37 9.24 1.18 2.12
CA ALA A 37 9.29 0.32 3.31
C ALA A 37 8.06 -0.61 3.39
N ALA A 38 6.87 -0.12 3.04
CA ALA A 38 5.65 -0.92 3.00
C ALA A 38 5.75 -2.04 1.93
N ILE A 39 6.27 -1.74 0.74
CA ILE A 39 6.48 -2.72 -0.33
C ILE A 39 7.52 -3.78 0.08
N GLU A 40 8.64 -3.37 0.68
CA GLU A 40 9.65 -4.31 1.19
C GLU A 40 9.08 -5.25 2.27
N ALA A 41 8.27 -4.73 3.19
CA ALA A 41 7.57 -5.53 4.19
C ALA A 41 6.59 -6.52 3.53
N ALA A 42 5.84 -6.09 2.53
CA ALA A 42 4.92 -6.93 1.78
C ALA A 42 5.65 -8.05 1.03
N MET A 43 6.77 -7.77 0.37
CA MET A 43 7.62 -8.79 -0.27
C MET A 43 8.13 -9.83 0.73
N GLY A 44 8.50 -9.39 1.94
CA GLY A 44 8.93 -10.27 3.02
C GLY A 44 7.80 -11.17 3.47
N ARG A 45 6.63 -10.61 3.71
CA ARG A 45 5.46 -11.35 4.21
C ARG A 45 4.87 -12.30 3.16
N ALA A 46 4.86 -11.89 1.89
CA ALA A 46 4.46 -12.74 0.76
C ALA A 46 5.49 -13.83 0.43
N LEU A 47 6.60 -13.93 1.16
CA LEU A 47 7.66 -14.91 0.96
C LEU A 47 8.24 -14.90 -0.46
N ILE A 48 8.36 -13.72 -1.06
CA ILE A 48 9.00 -13.56 -2.37
C ILE A 48 10.47 -13.99 -2.28
N PRO A 49 10.94 -14.91 -3.15
CA PRO A 49 12.33 -15.34 -3.16
C PRO A 49 13.32 -14.17 -3.42
N PRO A 50 14.51 -14.18 -2.83
CA PRO A 50 15.48 -13.06 -2.93
C PRO A 50 15.76 -12.58 -4.35
N GLY A 51 15.99 -13.50 -5.31
CA GLY A 51 16.26 -13.13 -6.70
C GLY A 51 15.08 -12.43 -7.39
N LYS A 52 13.85 -12.80 -7.05
CA LYS A 52 12.64 -12.15 -7.56
C LYS A 52 12.42 -10.78 -6.92
N ARG A 53 12.81 -10.59 -5.65
CA ARG A 53 12.75 -9.27 -4.99
C ARG A 53 13.60 -8.24 -5.71
N ASP A 54 14.79 -8.62 -6.18
CA ASP A 54 15.66 -7.70 -6.92
C ASP A 54 15.05 -7.24 -8.23
N LEU A 55 14.34 -8.13 -8.94
CA LEU A 55 13.58 -7.78 -10.15
C LEU A 55 12.42 -6.82 -9.82
N LEU A 56 11.65 -7.11 -8.78
CA LEU A 56 10.54 -6.25 -8.34
C LEU A 56 11.03 -4.86 -7.88
N ARG A 57 12.19 -4.77 -7.23
CA ARG A 57 12.81 -3.47 -6.88
C ARG A 57 13.20 -2.65 -8.12
N GLN A 58 13.60 -3.32 -9.20
CA GLN A 58 13.85 -2.61 -10.47
C GLN A 58 12.56 -2.07 -11.08
N GLU A 59 11.44 -2.78 -10.92
CA GLU A 59 10.13 -2.35 -11.38
C GLU A 59 9.62 -1.10 -10.64
N LEU A 60 10.06 -0.81 -9.41
CA LEU A 60 9.78 0.45 -8.69
C LEU A 60 10.22 1.71 -9.45
N LYS A 61 11.14 1.57 -10.39
CA LYS A 61 11.66 2.67 -11.21
C LYS A 61 10.89 2.85 -12.51
N THR A 62 9.90 2.03 -12.77
CA THR A 62 9.11 2.01 -14.00
C THR A 62 7.63 2.19 -13.69
N LYS A 63 6.90 2.82 -14.61
CA LYS A 63 5.44 2.91 -14.48
C LYS A 63 4.82 1.59 -14.95
N LEU A 64 4.22 0.85 -14.03
CA LEU A 64 3.49 -0.37 -14.33
C LEU A 64 2.07 -0.06 -14.79
N ASN A 65 1.60 -0.79 -15.80
CA ASN A 65 0.20 -0.73 -16.22
C ASN A 65 -0.61 -1.79 -15.48
N ILE A 66 -1.64 -1.36 -14.75
CA ILE A 66 -2.49 -2.24 -13.95
C ILE A 66 -3.14 -3.34 -14.79
N GLU A 67 -3.60 -3.04 -16.01
CA GLU A 67 -4.24 -4.03 -16.88
C GLU A 67 -3.34 -5.22 -17.19
N ASN A 68 -2.03 -4.97 -17.33
CA ASN A 68 -1.06 -6.04 -17.56
C ASN A 68 -0.74 -6.82 -16.28
N VAL A 69 -0.75 -6.15 -15.13
CA VAL A 69 -0.42 -6.78 -13.83
C VAL A 69 -1.50 -7.73 -13.38
N VAL A 70 -2.77 -7.37 -13.56
CA VAL A 70 -3.92 -8.18 -13.09
C VAL A 70 -4.18 -9.42 -13.94
N VAL A 71 -3.57 -9.54 -15.13
CA VAL A 71 -3.75 -10.69 -15.99
C VAL A 71 -3.29 -11.97 -15.28
N GLY A 72 -4.20 -12.92 -15.18
CA GLY A 72 -3.95 -14.23 -14.56
C GLY A 72 -3.98 -14.27 -13.04
N MET A 73 -4.20 -13.12 -12.37
CA MET A 73 -4.37 -13.08 -10.91
C MET A 73 -5.74 -13.60 -10.49
N SER A 74 -5.79 -14.26 -9.34
CA SER A 74 -7.06 -14.63 -8.71
C SER A 74 -7.78 -13.38 -8.17
N ASN A 75 -9.11 -13.45 -8.10
CA ASN A 75 -9.90 -12.35 -7.53
C ASN A 75 -9.55 -12.11 -6.04
N VAL A 76 -9.24 -13.17 -5.29
CA VAL A 76 -8.81 -13.06 -3.89
C VAL A 76 -7.51 -12.24 -3.78
N ALA A 77 -6.53 -12.53 -4.62
CA ALA A 77 -5.25 -11.81 -4.63
C ALA A 77 -5.42 -10.34 -5.05
N MET A 78 -6.25 -10.07 -6.07
CA MET A 78 -6.55 -8.69 -6.48
C MET A 78 -7.26 -7.89 -5.38
N ARG A 79 -8.22 -8.48 -4.67
CA ARG A 79 -8.91 -7.83 -3.55
C ARG A 79 -7.99 -7.59 -2.36
N LEU A 80 -7.11 -8.54 -2.05
CA LEU A 80 -6.07 -8.34 -1.05
C LEU A 80 -5.12 -7.20 -1.45
N ALA A 81 -4.68 -7.19 -2.70
CA ALA A 81 -3.83 -6.14 -3.24
C ALA A 81 -4.52 -4.76 -3.21
N LEU A 82 -5.83 -4.68 -3.50
CA LEU A 82 -6.60 -3.44 -3.37
C LEU A 82 -6.59 -2.90 -1.93
N ARG A 83 -6.84 -3.77 -0.94
CA ARG A 83 -6.78 -3.40 0.47
C ARG A 83 -5.41 -2.86 0.85
N ASP A 84 -4.36 -3.59 0.49
CA ASP A 84 -3.00 -3.27 0.92
C ASP A 84 -2.39 -2.11 0.10
N ALA A 85 -2.78 -1.93 -1.17
CA ALA A 85 -2.46 -0.74 -1.95
C ALA A 85 -3.06 0.53 -1.32
N THR A 86 -4.26 0.43 -0.73
CA THR A 86 -4.84 1.55 0.02
C THR A 86 -4.00 1.88 1.27
N ILE A 87 -3.43 0.88 1.95
CA ILE A 87 -2.51 1.11 3.07
C ILE A 87 -1.22 1.79 2.58
N VAL A 88 -0.67 1.36 1.44
CA VAL A 88 0.53 1.95 0.85
C VAL A 88 0.28 3.43 0.53
N GLY A 89 -0.81 3.77 -0.16
CA GLY A 89 -1.15 5.16 -0.47
C GLY A 89 -1.44 6.02 0.75
N ALA A 90 -1.84 5.41 1.88
CA ALA A 90 -2.06 6.14 3.13
C ALA A 90 -0.79 6.36 3.95
N CYS A 91 0.37 5.85 3.54
CA CYS A 91 1.58 5.86 4.37
C CYS A 91 2.10 7.26 4.72
N ASP A 92 1.88 8.25 3.87
CA ASP A 92 2.26 9.66 4.09
C ASP A 92 1.11 10.52 4.62
N GLY A 93 -0.09 9.94 4.79
CA GLY A 93 -1.27 10.59 5.37
C GLY A 93 -2.17 11.31 4.37
N GLU A 94 -1.80 11.40 3.09
CA GLU A 94 -2.59 12.07 2.05
C GLU A 94 -2.64 11.22 0.78
N PHE A 95 -3.84 11.11 0.17
CA PHE A 95 -3.99 10.48 -1.14
C PHE A 95 -3.90 11.52 -2.24
N GLN A 96 -3.05 11.29 -3.22
CA GLN A 96 -3.02 12.07 -4.45
C GLN A 96 -4.16 11.64 -5.39
N GLU A 97 -4.55 12.51 -6.32
CA GLU A 97 -5.65 12.20 -7.25
C GLU A 97 -5.35 10.96 -8.11
N GLU A 98 -4.10 10.81 -8.56
CA GLU A 98 -3.64 9.67 -9.36
C GLU A 98 -3.73 8.35 -8.59
N GLU A 99 -3.46 8.36 -7.31
CA GLU A 99 -3.59 7.20 -6.43
C GLU A 99 -5.06 6.79 -6.24
N ILE A 100 -5.94 7.76 -6.04
CA ILE A 100 -7.39 7.52 -5.95
C ILE A 100 -7.90 6.92 -7.25
N GLN A 101 -7.49 7.45 -8.41
CA GLN A 101 -7.86 6.92 -9.71
C GLN A 101 -7.36 5.48 -9.91
N PHE A 102 -6.12 5.20 -9.49
CA PHE A 102 -5.56 3.85 -9.52
C PHE A 102 -6.39 2.87 -8.68
N LEU A 103 -6.76 3.25 -7.46
CA LEU A 103 -7.57 2.40 -6.56
C LEU A 103 -8.98 2.17 -7.12
N LEU A 104 -9.59 3.17 -7.74
CA LEU A 104 -10.89 3.03 -8.40
C LEU A 104 -10.82 2.08 -9.60
N GLU A 105 -9.75 2.15 -10.40
CA GLU A 105 -9.53 1.25 -11.51
C GLU A 105 -9.30 -0.20 -11.03
N LEU A 106 -8.47 -0.39 -10.02
CA LEU A 106 -8.24 -1.69 -9.41
C LEU A 106 -9.53 -2.28 -8.82
N ALA A 107 -10.34 -1.46 -8.15
CA ALA A 107 -11.63 -1.89 -7.61
C ALA A 107 -12.56 -2.44 -8.70
N LYS A 108 -12.59 -1.84 -9.89
CA LYS A 108 -13.36 -2.35 -11.04
C LYS A 108 -12.90 -3.74 -11.47
N HIS A 109 -11.59 -4.00 -11.48
CA HIS A 109 -11.04 -5.33 -11.77
C HIS A 109 -11.42 -6.38 -10.70
N CYS A 110 -11.77 -5.92 -9.50
CA CYS A 110 -12.23 -6.77 -8.40
C CYS A 110 -13.76 -6.95 -8.34
N ASP A 111 -14.51 -6.42 -9.31
CA ASP A 111 -15.98 -6.32 -9.27
C ASP A 111 -16.48 -5.55 -8.03
N LEU A 112 -15.75 -4.52 -7.60
CA LEU A 112 -16.05 -3.66 -6.48
C LEU A 112 -16.32 -2.23 -6.95
N GLY A 113 -17.20 -1.54 -6.22
CA GLY A 113 -17.56 -0.16 -6.51
C GLY A 113 -16.93 0.83 -5.55
N GLU A 114 -17.21 2.10 -5.80
CA GLU A 114 -16.78 3.23 -4.98
C GLU A 114 -17.19 3.10 -3.50
N LYS A 115 -18.38 2.53 -3.25
CA LYS A 115 -18.87 2.26 -1.89
C LYS A 115 -17.99 1.27 -1.14
N ASP A 116 -17.47 0.25 -1.82
CA ASP A 116 -16.58 -0.74 -1.22
C ASP A 116 -15.20 -0.13 -0.95
N LEU A 117 -14.70 0.68 -1.88
CA LEU A 117 -13.45 1.41 -1.69
C LEU A 117 -13.54 2.37 -0.49
N ASN A 118 -14.65 3.10 -0.33
CA ASN A 118 -14.87 3.95 0.84
C ASN A 118 -14.85 3.18 2.16
N ARG A 119 -15.34 1.93 2.18
CA ARG A 119 -15.22 1.06 3.36
C ARG A 119 -13.76 0.70 3.66
N ILE A 120 -12.94 0.48 2.63
CA ILE A 120 -11.51 0.21 2.81
C ILE A 120 -10.83 1.44 3.39
N PHE A 121 -11.10 2.65 2.90
CA PHE A 121 -10.57 3.90 3.46
C PHE A 121 -10.93 4.07 4.94
N GLN A 122 -12.19 3.84 5.31
CA GLN A 122 -12.62 3.91 6.71
C GLN A 122 -11.90 2.87 7.58
N TRP A 123 -11.68 1.67 7.06
CA TRP A 123 -10.96 0.62 7.77
C TRP A 123 -9.48 0.98 7.95
N VAL A 124 -8.83 1.57 6.97
CA VAL A 124 -7.44 2.05 7.08
C VAL A 124 -7.35 3.17 8.13
N ASP A 125 -8.28 4.12 8.14
CA ASP A 125 -8.34 5.19 9.13
C ASP A 125 -8.51 4.65 10.56
N GLN A 126 -9.35 3.64 10.76
CA GLN A 126 -9.46 2.94 12.05
C GLN A 126 -8.14 2.26 12.46
N GLY A 127 -7.41 1.68 11.52
CA GLY A 127 -6.08 1.09 11.76
C GLY A 127 -5.06 2.12 12.23
N TRP A 128 -5.05 3.31 11.66
CA TRP A 128 -4.25 4.44 12.11
C TRP A 128 -4.57 4.83 13.54
N THR A 129 -5.84 4.98 13.87
CA THR A 129 -6.30 5.29 15.22
C THR A 129 -5.82 4.24 16.23
N TRP A 130 -5.98 2.97 15.91
CA TRP A 130 -5.52 1.86 16.74
C TRP A 130 -4.00 1.88 16.98
N LEU A 131 -3.21 2.15 15.96
CA LEU A 131 -1.76 2.28 16.11
C LEU A 131 -1.38 3.50 16.95
N GLN A 132 -2.05 4.64 16.75
CA GLN A 132 -1.81 5.87 17.50
C GLN A 132 -2.08 5.65 18.99
N GLU A 133 -3.19 5.01 19.36
CA GLU A 133 -3.50 4.69 20.75
C GLU A 133 -2.35 3.92 21.43
N SER A 134 -1.78 2.92 20.76
CA SER A 134 -0.66 2.15 21.31
C SER A 134 0.60 3.00 21.53
N ARG A 135 0.84 3.99 20.66
CA ARG A 135 1.96 4.92 20.81
C ARG A 135 1.78 5.83 22.01
N GLU A 136 0.57 6.32 22.24
CA GLU A 136 0.24 7.17 23.38
C GLU A 136 0.41 6.40 24.70
N TRP A 137 -0.15 5.19 24.82
CA TRP A 137 -0.06 4.38 26.02
C TRP A 137 1.38 3.98 26.39
N LEU A 138 2.20 3.71 25.38
CA LEU A 138 3.58 3.25 25.57
C LEU A 138 4.59 4.38 25.50
N ASN A 139 4.13 5.62 25.30
CA ASN A 139 4.99 6.80 25.12
C ASN A 139 6.07 6.57 24.05
N LEU A 140 5.67 5.98 22.91
CA LEU A 140 6.53 5.76 21.75
C LEU A 140 6.64 7.06 20.97
N ALA A 141 7.76 7.76 21.09
CA ALA A 141 8.02 8.96 20.32
C ALA A 141 8.03 8.64 18.81
N VAL A 142 7.19 9.33 18.04
CA VAL A 142 7.39 9.50 16.61
C VAL A 142 8.18 10.78 16.47
N GLU A 143 9.37 10.74 15.86
CA GLU A 143 10.08 11.95 15.46
C GLU A 143 9.16 12.66 14.43
N THR A 144 8.40 13.62 14.92
CA THR A 144 7.82 14.64 14.05
C THR A 144 8.98 15.55 13.68
N ASP A 145 9.23 15.73 12.39
CA ASP A 145 10.17 16.74 11.90
C ASP A 145 9.76 18.10 12.53
N GLU A 146 10.55 18.57 13.49
CA GLU A 146 10.32 19.85 14.22
C GLU A 146 10.52 21.07 13.31
N ASN A 147 10.36 20.97 12.00
CA ASN A 147 10.54 22.08 11.06
C ASN A 147 9.25 22.81 10.66
N ASP A 148 8.10 22.45 11.22
CA ASP A 148 6.82 23.14 10.98
C ASP A 148 6.31 23.91 12.21
N ILE A 149 7.20 24.60 12.94
CA ILE A 149 6.75 25.66 13.86
C ILE A 149 6.77 26.96 13.07
N PRO A 150 5.61 27.55 12.75
CA PRO A 150 5.57 28.91 12.24
C PRO A 150 6.14 29.83 13.32
N ASP A 151 7.15 30.58 12.95
CA ASP A 151 7.77 31.63 13.80
C ASP A 151 6.75 32.77 14.02
N ASP A 152 5.85 32.62 15.00
CA ASP A 152 4.91 33.63 15.43
C ASP A 152 5.60 34.70 16.29
N ASN A 153 6.66 35.32 15.76
CA ASN A 153 7.25 36.53 16.37
C ASN A 153 7.81 37.48 15.30
N LYS A 154 6.91 38.20 14.62
CA LYS A 154 7.21 39.55 14.11
C LYS A 154 5.95 40.39 13.97
#